data_df9ef8a1de796a5d3a0ba6a018b8ea24
#
_entry.id   df9ef8a1de796a5d3a0ba6a018b8ea24
#
_cell.length_a   1.000
_cell.length_b   1.000
_cell.length_c   1.000
_cell.angle_alpha   90.00
_cell.angle_beta   90.00
_cell.angle_gamma   90.00
#
_symmetry.space_group_name_H-M   'P 1'
#
loop_
_entity.id
_entity.type
_entity.pdbx_description
1 polymer ?
#
loop_
_entity_poly.entity_id
_entity_poly.type
_entity_poly.pdbx_seq_one_letter_code
_entity_poly.pdbx_strand_id
1 'polypeptide(L)'
;RISMRKEIKKIHRATGATVVFVTHDQGEALSMSDRIMVLKDGCVEQLGTPEEIYLQPKTPFVASFIGRCNFIHGKWDGNTFHTAEGQFVFKGQPVADIFHQEEVCPIRPEQMHMNQLGKGIPAVVREKQYNGREIHYAVSSGDDMYTVYTGAEERFNIGDEVYLQCQ
;
A
#
# COMPACT_ATOMS: atom_id res chain seq x y z
N ARG A 1 20.57 -2.79 -14.02
CA ARG A 1 20.19 -2.41 -12.62
C ARG A 1 20.14 -3.62 -11.68
N ILE A 2 19.43 -4.69 -12.00
CA ILE A 2 19.31 -5.90 -11.13
C ILE A 2 20.69 -6.53 -10.84
N SER A 3 21.59 -6.56 -11.82
CA SER A 3 22.95 -7.12 -11.65
C SER A 3 23.77 -6.31 -10.64
N MET A 4 23.74 -4.99 -10.73
CA MET A 4 24.49 -4.09 -9.82
C MET A 4 24.00 -4.22 -8.37
N ARG A 5 22.69 -4.30 -8.13
CA ARG A 5 22.12 -4.51 -6.79
C ARG A 5 22.61 -5.81 -6.15
N LYS A 6 22.68 -6.88 -6.93
CA LYS A 6 23.22 -8.18 -6.45
C LYS A 6 24.70 -8.09 -6.08
N GLU A 7 25.50 -7.39 -6.87
CA GLU A 7 26.93 -7.21 -6.59
C GLU A 7 27.16 -6.37 -5.32
N ILE A 8 26.43 -5.28 -5.13
CA ILE A 8 26.51 -4.48 -3.90
C ILE A 8 26.19 -5.33 -2.67
N LYS A 9 25.07 -6.09 -2.70
CA LYS A 9 24.74 -7.02 -1.60
C LYS A 9 25.81 -8.08 -1.35
N LYS A 10 26.43 -8.60 -2.39
CA LYS A 10 27.52 -9.59 -2.29
C LYS A 10 28.74 -8.99 -1.61
N ILE A 11 29.17 -7.79 -2.03
CA ILE A 11 30.28 -7.05 -1.42
C ILE A 11 30.01 -6.75 0.04
N HIS A 12 28.81 -6.21 0.34
CA HIS A 12 28.37 -5.92 1.70
C HIS A 12 28.49 -7.16 2.60
N ARG A 13 27.94 -8.30 2.18
CA ARG A 13 28.02 -9.57 2.91
C ARG A 13 29.45 -10.08 3.10
N ALA A 14 30.30 -9.89 2.10
CA ALA A 14 31.69 -10.37 2.13
C ALA A 14 32.58 -9.51 3.04
N THR A 15 32.31 -8.22 3.14
CA THR A 15 33.14 -7.27 3.91
C THR A 15 32.63 -7.01 5.32
N GLY A 16 31.35 -7.26 5.59
CA GLY A 16 30.68 -6.86 6.84
C GLY A 16 30.64 -5.35 7.09
N ALA A 17 30.93 -4.55 6.05
CA ALA A 17 30.96 -3.10 6.17
C ALA A 17 29.56 -2.52 6.29
N THR A 18 29.38 -1.48 7.13
CA THR A 18 28.15 -0.68 7.13
C THR A 18 28.11 0.18 5.88
N VAL A 19 27.03 0.06 5.08
CA VAL A 19 26.82 0.83 3.88
C VAL A 19 25.59 1.72 4.04
N VAL A 20 25.73 3.02 3.82
CA VAL A 20 24.63 3.96 3.74
C VAL A 20 24.39 4.29 2.27
N PHE A 21 23.16 4.04 1.81
CA PHE A 21 22.74 4.29 0.44
C PHE A 21 21.58 5.28 0.42
N VAL A 22 21.72 6.35 -0.35
CA VAL A 22 20.67 7.36 -0.51
C VAL A 22 20.06 7.20 -1.90
N THR A 23 18.75 7.02 -1.95
CA THR A 23 18.01 6.82 -3.19
C THR A 23 16.63 7.44 -3.11
N HIS A 24 16.07 7.81 -4.24
CA HIS A 24 14.65 8.13 -4.41
C HIS A 24 13.87 6.97 -5.05
N ASP A 25 14.54 5.89 -5.42
CA ASP A 25 13.92 4.67 -5.96
C ASP A 25 13.48 3.78 -4.79
N GLN A 26 12.17 3.73 -4.55
CA GLN A 26 11.54 2.96 -3.49
C GLN A 26 11.81 1.46 -3.64
N GLY A 27 11.82 0.95 -4.88
CA GLY A 27 12.11 -0.46 -5.16
C GLY A 27 13.56 -0.82 -4.82
N GLU A 28 14.50 0.11 -4.99
CA GLU A 28 15.88 -0.07 -4.53
C GLU A 28 15.93 -0.11 -3.00
N ALA A 29 15.33 0.85 -2.32
CA ALA A 29 15.29 0.90 -0.87
C ALA A 29 14.71 -0.40 -0.29
N LEU A 30 13.51 -0.80 -0.71
CA LEU A 30 12.83 -2.00 -0.21
C LEU A 30 13.59 -3.31 -0.50
N SER A 31 14.26 -3.42 -1.67
CA SER A 31 14.91 -4.66 -2.09
C SER A 31 16.35 -4.83 -1.61
N MET A 32 17.03 -3.73 -1.25
CA MET A 32 18.46 -3.75 -0.95
C MET A 32 18.81 -3.55 0.53
N SER A 33 18.01 -2.80 1.27
CA SER A 33 18.35 -2.36 2.62
C SER A 33 17.94 -3.37 3.69
N ASP A 34 18.69 -3.44 4.77
CA ASP A 34 18.28 -4.11 6.01
C ASP A 34 17.41 -3.18 6.87
N ARG A 35 17.66 -1.86 6.75
CA ARG A 35 16.86 -0.81 7.39
C ARG A 35 16.70 0.37 6.43
N ILE A 36 15.53 1.01 6.50
CA ILE A 36 15.19 2.18 5.70
C ILE A 36 14.89 3.35 6.65
N MET A 37 15.46 4.49 6.36
CA MET A 37 15.11 5.76 6.99
C MET A 37 14.41 6.64 5.96
N VAL A 38 13.14 6.95 6.23
CA VAL A 38 12.35 7.88 5.40
C VAL A 38 12.51 9.28 5.97
N LEU A 39 12.90 10.20 5.11
CA LEU A 39 13.12 11.61 5.46
C LEU A 39 12.09 12.50 4.74
N LYS A 40 11.58 13.49 5.45
CA LYS A 40 10.75 14.57 4.90
C LYS A 40 11.21 15.90 5.49
N ASP A 41 11.50 16.86 4.65
CA ASP A 41 11.88 18.22 5.05
C ASP A 41 13.04 18.25 6.07
N GLY A 42 14.01 17.34 5.93
CA GLY A 42 15.16 17.21 6.83
C GLY A 42 14.88 16.46 8.14
N CYS A 43 13.65 16.05 8.39
CA CYS A 43 13.25 15.30 9.58
C CYS A 43 13.07 13.81 9.28
N VAL A 44 13.34 12.97 10.29
CA VAL A 44 13.09 11.52 10.18
C VAL A 44 11.61 11.24 10.43
N GLU A 45 10.91 10.79 9.39
CA GLU A 45 9.50 10.36 9.47
C GLU A 45 9.37 8.95 10.06
N GLN A 46 10.20 8.03 9.57
CA GLN A 46 10.22 6.66 10.06
C GLN A 46 11.57 6.00 9.80
N LEU A 47 11.99 5.15 10.73
CA LEU A 47 13.13 4.25 10.60
C LEU A 47 12.67 2.83 10.95
N GLY A 48 12.91 1.86 10.07
CA GLY A 48 12.50 0.47 10.28
C GLY A 48 13.06 -0.47 9.22
N THR A 49 12.68 -1.73 9.30
CA THR A 49 12.92 -2.71 8.23
C THR A 49 12.06 -2.37 7.01
N PRO A 50 12.41 -2.87 5.80
CA PRO A 50 11.57 -2.70 4.62
C PRO A 50 10.11 -3.12 4.84
N GLU A 51 9.89 -4.22 5.54
CA GLU A 51 8.57 -4.75 5.85
C GLU A 51 7.77 -3.82 6.79
N GLU A 52 8.40 -3.33 7.88
CA GLU A 52 7.78 -2.37 8.79
C GLU A 52 7.41 -1.06 8.08
N ILE A 53 8.30 -0.54 7.23
CA ILE A 53 8.06 0.70 6.48
C ILE A 53 6.87 0.54 5.51
N TYR A 54 6.75 -0.62 4.88
CA TYR A 54 5.71 -0.88 3.89
C TYR A 54 4.36 -1.24 4.50
N LEU A 55 4.35 -2.18 5.47
CA LEU A 55 3.12 -2.71 6.06
C LEU A 55 2.61 -1.91 7.25
N GLN A 56 3.51 -1.21 7.97
CA GLN A 56 3.19 -0.46 9.19
C GLN A 56 3.69 0.99 9.09
N PRO A 57 3.24 1.76 8.09
CA PRO A 57 3.64 3.15 7.96
C PRO A 57 3.17 3.95 9.19
N LYS A 58 4.02 4.84 9.69
CA LYS A 58 3.71 5.66 10.85
C LYS A 58 2.97 6.96 10.51
N THR A 59 3.01 7.38 9.25
CA THR A 59 2.32 8.58 8.78
C THR A 59 1.73 8.36 7.38
N PRO A 60 0.70 9.11 6.98
CA PRO A 60 0.17 9.09 5.61
C PRO A 60 1.24 9.43 4.56
N PHE A 61 2.21 10.28 4.94
CA PHE A 61 3.36 10.57 4.07
C PHE A 61 4.16 9.30 3.77
N VAL A 62 4.56 8.55 4.80
CA VAL A 62 5.32 7.29 4.62
C VAL A 62 4.49 6.29 3.81
N ALA A 63 3.18 6.15 4.12
CA ALA A 63 2.29 5.25 3.41
C ALA A 63 2.23 5.56 1.90
N SER A 64 2.09 6.82 1.52
CA SER A 64 2.01 7.25 0.12
C SER A 64 3.38 7.36 -0.56
N PHE A 65 4.44 7.69 0.19
CA PHE A 65 5.79 7.79 -0.34
C PHE A 65 6.38 6.41 -0.68
N ILE A 66 6.09 5.39 0.12
CA ILE A 66 6.60 4.02 -0.09
C ILE A 66 5.53 3.17 -0.79
N GLY A 67 5.46 3.28 -2.11
CA GLY A 67 4.48 2.58 -2.92
C GLY A 67 3.08 3.22 -2.90
N ARG A 68 2.18 2.67 -3.69
CA ARG A 68 0.79 3.11 -3.68
C ARG A 68 0.08 2.68 -2.41
N CYS A 69 -0.79 3.54 -1.89
CA CYS A 69 -1.62 3.27 -0.74
C CYS A 69 -3.00 3.90 -0.96
N ASN A 70 -4.04 3.15 -0.71
CA ASN A 70 -5.40 3.66 -0.63
C ASN A 70 -5.65 4.16 0.79
N PHE A 71 -6.38 5.26 0.92
CA PHE A 71 -6.86 5.76 2.20
C PHE A 71 -8.38 5.68 2.21
N ILE A 72 -8.93 4.75 2.96
CA ILE A 72 -10.38 4.61 3.09
C ILE A 72 -10.83 5.49 4.25
N HIS A 73 -11.80 6.36 4.01
CA HIS A 73 -12.38 7.23 5.04
C HIS A 73 -13.36 6.47 5.92
N GLY A 74 -13.31 6.72 7.24
CA GLY A 74 -14.18 6.05 8.20
C GLY A 74 -13.70 6.18 9.63
N LYS A 75 -14.26 5.38 10.53
CA LYS A 75 -13.98 5.45 11.97
C LYS A 75 -13.43 4.16 12.50
N TRP A 76 -12.45 4.28 13.38
CA TRP A 76 -11.89 3.18 14.12
C TRP A 76 -12.65 2.94 15.43
N ASP A 77 -12.99 1.69 15.70
CA ASP A 77 -13.44 1.19 16.99
C ASP A 77 -12.51 0.05 17.42
N GLY A 78 -11.52 0.38 18.23
CA GLY A 78 -10.41 -0.54 18.52
C GLY A 78 -9.70 -0.96 17.23
N ASN A 79 -9.71 -2.25 16.94
CA ASN A 79 -9.12 -2.83 15.71
C ASN A 79 -10.15 -3.00 14.58
N THR A 80 -11.35 -2.46 14.73
CA THR A 80 -12.40 -2.52 13.72
C THR A 80 -12.51 -1.18 13.03
N PHE A 81 -12.54 -1.19 11.72
CA PHE A 81 -12.73 0.00 10.91
C PHE A 81 -14.12 -0.01 10.28
N HIS A 82 -14.85 1.08 10.46
CA HIS A 82 -16.17 1.32 9.89
C HIS A 82 -16.04 2.37 8.79
N THR A 83 -16.36 2.02 7.56
CA THR A 83 -16.29 2.98 6.44
C THR A 83 -17.26 4.13 6.66
N ALA A 84 -16.97 5.30 6.08
CA ALA A 84 -17.76 6.53 6.27
C ALA A 84 -19.24 6.35 5.91
N GLU A 85 -19.55 5.53 4.91
CA GLU A 85 -20.92 5.21 4.50
C GLU A 85 -21.60 4.17 5.41
N GLY A 86 -20.90 3.65 6.43
CA GLY A 86 -21.43 2.67 7.38
C GLY A 86 -21.79 1.30 6.77
N GLN A 87 -21.52 1.11 5.49
CA GLN A 87 -21.94 -0.07 4.73
C GLN A 87 -20.98 -1.25 4.85
N PHE A 88 -19.75 -0.97 5.24
CA PHE A 88 -18.73 -2.01 5.32
C PHE A 88 -17.87 -1.85 6.58
N VAL A 89 -17.68 -2.98 7.26
CA VAL A 89 -16.87 -3.09 8.48
C VAL A 89 -15.84 -4.17 8.27
N PHE A 90 -14.59 -3.88 8.54
CA PHE A 90 -13.53 -4.89 8.48
C PHE A 90 -12.58 -4.77 9.66
N LYS A 91 -11.93 -5.89 9.99
CA LYS A 91 -10.91 -5.91 11.02
C LYS A 91 -9.62 -5.35 10.43
N GLY A 92 -9.30 -4.12 10.80
CA GLY A 92 -8.06 -3.47 10.36
C GLY A 92 -6.84 -4.07 11.03
N GLN A 93 -5.69 -3.92 10.41
CA GLN A 93 -4.41 -4.14 11.07
C GLN A 93 -4.13 -2.97 12.02
N PRO A 94 -3.35 -3.18 13.10
CA PRO A 94 -2.95 -2.08 13.96
C PRO A 94 -2.23 -1.00 13.15
N VAL A 95 -2.73 0.23 13.25
CA VAL A 95 -2.16 1.41 12.58
C VAL A 95 -1.67 2.42 13.61
N ALA A 96 -0.81 3.36 13.20
CA ALA A 96 -0.37 4.44 14.07
C ALA A 96 -1.53 5.40 14.42
N ASP A 97 -1.46 6.05 15.58
CA ASP A 97 -2.52 6.91 16.13
C ASP A 97 -2.95 8.03 15.16
N ILE A 98 -2.06 8.50 14.30
CA ILE A 98 -2.37 9.52 13.30
C ILE A 98 -3.49 9.08 12.35
N PHE A 99 -3.57 7.80 11.99
CA PHE A 99 -4.64 7.29 11.12
C PHE A 99 -5.99 7.23 11.82
N HIS A 100 -5.99 7.04 13.16
CA HIS A 100 -7.19 7.17 13.97
C HIS A 100 -7.65 8.63 14.03
N GLN A 101 -6.73 9.57 14.20
CA GLN A 101 -7.02 11.01 14.27
C GLN A 101 -7.52 11.56 12.93
N GLU A 102 -6.97 11.08 11.82
CA GLU A 102 -7.38 11.48 10.47
C GLU A 102 -8.61 10.71 9.95
N GLU A 103 -9.15 9.78 10.76
CA GLU A 103 -10.30 8.95 10.41
C GLU A 103 -10.12 8.20 9.08
N VAL A 104 -8.92 7.66 8.84
CA VAL A 104 -8.59 6.91 7.63
C VAL A 104 -7.95 5.55 7.94
N CYS A 105 -8.13 4.61 7.02
CA CYS A 105 -7.45 3.32 7.03
C CYS A 105 -6.53 3.20 5.80
N PRO A 106 -5.21 3.08 5.99
CA PRO A 106 -4.28 2.85 4.89
C PRO A 106 -4.37 1.38 4.44
N ILE A 107 -4.65 1.15 3.17
CA ILE A 107 -4.78 -0.18 2.56
C ILE A 107 -3.90 -0.24 1.31
N ARG A 108 -3.02 -1.24 1.23
CA ARG A 108 -2.22 -1.48 0.03
C ARG A 108 -3.11 -2.01 -1.10
N PRO A 109 -2.82 -1.68 -2.38
CA PRO A 109 -3.63 -2.14 -3.52
C PRO A 109 -3.81 -3.67 -3.60
N GLU A 110 -2.81 -4.44 -3.19
CA GLU A 110 -2.84 -5.90 -3.13
C GLU A 110 -3.62 -6.48 -1.94
N GLN A 111 -3.95 -5.66 -0.94
CA GLN A 111 -4.80 -6.04 0.20
C GLN A 111 -6.28 -5.76 -0.08
N MET A 112 -6.59 -5.12 -1.20
CA MET A 112 -7.94 -4.80 -1.61
C MET A 112 -8.39 -5.76 -2.70
N HIS A 113 -9.55 -6.39 -2.50
CA HIS A 113 -10.12 -7.36 -3.44
C HIS A 113 -11.41 -6.84 -4.03
N MET A 114 -11.66 -7.17 -5.29
CA MET A 114 -12.90 -6.86 -5.99
C MET A 114 -13.77 -8.11 -6.11
N ASN A 115 -15.08 -7.95 -5.96
CA ASN A 115 -16.06 -9.00 -6.23
C ASN A 115 -17.35 -8.41 -6.82
N GLN A 116 -18.21 -9.28 -7.36
CA GLN A 116 -19.53 -8.91 -7.89
C GLN A 116 -20.66 -9.51 -7.03
N LEU A 117 -20.36 -9.91 -5.78
CA LEU A 117 -21.30 -10.62 -4.89
C LEU A 117 -22.14 -9.66 -4.02
N GLY A 118 -22.00 -8.35 -4.18
CA GLY A 118 -22.77 -7.37 -3.42
C GLY A 118 -22.29 -7.14 -1.99
N LYS A 119 -21.06 -7.54 -1.66
CA LYS A 119 -20.48 -7.38 -0.31
C LYS A 119 -19.22 -6.53 -0.39
N GLY A 120 -19.21 -5.42 0.33
CA GLY A 120 -18.09 -4.48 0.39
C GLY A 120 -18.48 -3.06 0.00
N ILE A 121 -17.49 -2.21 -0.22
CA ILE A 121 -17.66 -0.83 -0.66
C ILE A 121 -18.06 -0.85 -2.15
N PRO A 122 -19.23 -0.32 -2.55
CA PRO A 122 -19.65 -0.31 -3.94
C PRO A 122 -18.73 0.61 -4.77
N ALA A 123 -18.29 0.12 -5.92
CA ALA A 123 -17.38 0.85 -6.79
C ALA A 123 -17.59 0.50 -8.26
N VAL A 124 -17.04 1.33 -9.16
CA VAL A 124 -17.08 1.12 -10.60
C VAL A 124 -15.65 1.12 -11.15
N VAL A 125 -15.32 0.14 -11.99
CA VAL A 125 -14.02 0.05 -12.65
C VAL A 125 -13.89 1.19 -13.66
N ARG A 126 -12.86 2.04 -13.52
CA ARG A 126 -12.60 3.19 -14.39
C ARG A 126 -11.42 2.97 -15.33
N GLU A 127 -10.38 2.32 -14.84
CA GLU A 127 -9.19 2.05 -15.63
C GLU A 127 -8.71 0.62 -15.38
N LYS A 128 -8.01 0.07 -16.39
CA LYS A 128 -7.43 -1.26 -16.35
C LYS A 128 -6.09 -1.24 -17.05
N GLN A 129 -5.05 -1.64 -16.34
CA GLN A 129 -3.69 -1.76 -16.88
C GLN A 129 -3.16 -3.18 -16.65
N TYR A 130 -2.87 -3.89 -17.73
CA TYR A 130 -2.28 -5.23 -17.67
C TYR A 130 -0.75 -5.14 -17.55
N ASN A 131 -0.19 -5.72 -16.49
CA ASN A 131 1.25 -5.71 -16.19
C ASN A 131 1.88 -7.11 -16.20
N GLY A 132 1.36 -8.00 -17.03
CA GLY A 132 1.87 -9.37 -17.18
C GLY A 132 1.33 -10.32 -16.11
N ARG A 133 1.87 -10.30 -14.91
CA ARG A 133 1.46 -11.19 -13.81
C ARG A 133 0.24 -10.70 -13.03
N GLU A 134 -0.01 -9.43 -13.11
CA GLU A 134 -1.08 -8.74 -12.37
C GLU A 134 -1.78 -7.71 -13.25
N ILE A 135 -2.98 -7.34 -12.86
CA ILE A 135 -3.75 -6.28 -13.48
C ILE A 135 -3.97 -5.19 -12.42
N HIS A 136 -3.62 -3.96 -12.77
CA HIS A 136 -3.88 -2.79 -11.95
C HIS A 136 -5.20 -2.16 -12.39
N TYR A 137 -6.10 -1.97 -11.45
CA TYR A 137 -7.37 -1.30 -11.66
C TYR A 137 -7.41 0.03 -10.92
N ALA A 138 -7.98 1.07 -11.55
CA ALA A 138 -8.48 2.23 -10.85
C ALA A 138 -10.00 2.12 -10.77
N VAL A 139 -10.55 2.23 -9.56
CA VAL A 139 -11.98 2.10 -9.30
C VAL A 139 -12.49 3.33 -8.54
N SER A 140 -13.68 3.81 -8.89
CA SER A 140 -14.32 4.94 -8.19
C SER A 140 -15.41 4.46 -7.24
N SER A 141 -15.47 5.02 -6.05
CA SER A 141 -16.56 4.86 -5.08
C SER A 141 -16.95 6.24 -4.58
N GLY A 142 -18.12 6.74 -4.97
CA GLY A 142 -18.46 8.15 -4.77
C GLY A 142 -17.41 9.06 -5.41
N ASP A 143 -16.86 9.99 -4.60
CA ASP A 143 -15.80 10.91 -5.02
C ASP A 143 -14.39 10.34 -4.87
N ASP A 144 -14.25 9.17 -4.25
CA ASP A 144 -12.97 8.54 -3.99
C ASP A 144 -12.51 7.65 -5.15
N MET A 145 -11.18 7.60 -5.33
CA MET A 145 -10.52 6.71 -6.29
C MET A 145 -9.58 5.76 -5.57
N TYR A 146 -9.76 4.47 -5.79
CA TYR A 146 -8.92 3.43 -5.23
C TYR A 146 -8.15 2.67 -6.31
N THR A 147 -6.97 2.17 -5.95
CA THR A 147 -6.17 1.29 -6.81
C THR A 147 -6.26 -0.14 -6.26
N VAL A 148 -6.51 -1.11 -7.12
CA VAL A 148 -6.59 -2.53 -6.76
C VAL A 148 -5.68 -3.34 -7.68
N TYR A 149 -4.89 -4.23 -7.10
CA TYR A 149 -4.06 -5.17 -7.84
C TYR A 149 -4.65 -6.58 -7.73
N THR A 150 -4.89 -7.19 -8.87
CA THR A 150 -5.41 -8.56 -8.94
C THR A 150 -4.47 -9.47 -9.72
N GLY A 151 -4.60 -10.78 -9.55
CA GLY A 151 -3.97 -11.75 -10.44
C GLY A 151 -4.45 -11.60 -11.90
N ALA A 152 -3.63 -12.04 -12.85
CA ALA A 152 -3.95 -11.91 -14.27
C ALA A 152 -5.19 -12.75 -14.72
N GLU A 153 -5.59 -13.71 -13.90
CA GLU A 153 -6.79 -14.54 -14.07
C GLU A 153 -8.08 -13.84 -13.65
N GLU A 154 -8.03 -12.91 -12.70
CA GLU A 154 -9.16 -12.14 -12.24
C GLU A 154 -9.42 -10.95 -13.18
N ARG A 155 -10.43 -11.04 -14.00
CA ARG A 155 -10.70 -10.05 -15.04
C ARG A 155 -12.02 -9.33 -14.85
N PHE A 156 -11.91 -8.03 -14.63
CA PHE A 156 -13.02 -7.09 -14.69
C PHE A 156 -12.89 -6.20 -15.93
N ASN A 157 -13.98 -5.63 -16.41
CA ASN A 157 -13.99 -4.71 -17.52
C ASN A 157 -14.22 -3.27 -17.04
N ILE A 158 -13.79 -2.30 -17.81
CA ILE A 158 -14.11 -0.89 -17.54
C ILE A 158 -15.63 -0.73 -17.60
N GLY A 159 -16.20 -0.11 -16.58
CA GLY A 159 -17.63 0.07 -16.37
C GLY A 159 -18.30 -1.00 -15.51
N ASP A 160 -17.61 -2.10 -15.18
CA ASP A 160 -18.16 -3.11 -14.29
C ASP A 160 -18.42 -2.51 -12.90
N GLU A 161 -19.61 -2.81 -12.35
CA GLU A 161 -19.93 -2.57 -10.95
C GLU A 161 -19.31 -3.68 -10.09
N VAL A 162 -18.55 -3.28 -9.09
CA VAL A 162 -17.81 -4.18 -8.20
C VAL A 162 -17.96 -3.74 -6.75
N TYR A 163 -17.60 -4.63 -5.84
CA TYR A 163 -17.56 -4.35 -4.41
C TYR A 163 -16.15 -4.60 -3.90
N LEU A 164 -15.62 -3.61 -3.17
CA LEU A 164 -14.27 -3.66 -2.61
C LEU A 164 -14.31 -4.26 -1.21
N GLN A 165 -13.42 -5.21 -0.96
CA GLN A 165 -13.20 -5.82 0.34
C GLN A 165 -11.73 -5.68 0.72
N CYS A 166 -11.47 -5.50 2.01
CA CYS A 166 -10.12 -5.46 2.57
C CYS A 166 -9.89 -6.71 3.42
N GLN A 167 -8.70 -7.29 3.31
CA GLN A 167 -8.25 -8.41 4.15
C GLN A 167 -7.34 -7.93 5.26
#